data_64a6f16222f25e219a274e7270e032d0
#
_entry.id   64a6f16222f25e219a274e7270e032d0
#
_cell.length_a   1.000
_cell.length_b   1.000
_cell.length_c   1.000
_cell.angle_alpha   90.00
_cell.angle_beta   90.00
_cell.angle_gamma   90.00
#
_symmetry.space_group_name_H-M   'P 1'
#
loop_
_entity.id
_entity.type
_entity.pdbx_description
1 polymer ?
#
loop_
_entity_poly.entity_id
_entity_poly.type
_entity_poly.pdbx_seq_one_letter_code
_entity_poly.pdbx_strand_id
1 'polypeptide(L)'
;MKRRFKTCLYSLFGLIPIALLACFSISWRHSTSISCVGSSGVKPFLEQLSYQYSLIYPQYDITVDAGGSGFGISQVAEGFSDIGNASKDPYEAVKEQYQTQWKEKNIKTITIGWEGICLLFIPPVGMSDEGLSKLRTCLTLNQTNAIQLYRLFSGYSDNLGDKYRNLGGFLSNNSGLNQNDINLLNNQPISPFVRSGGSTTSGTAASFFAGSHFTIDSNELTDRQKNAFKTGDYGSDTKVYDTDEANSRAWDYFFKNKKPGGMIYLSSGFVEQNKDLIEKEHIGILAYNDHPFSVKKIKDTNDGYNFYRPLNVMLAVDESSAKWKFIQWLIGPDSSEEQWEKTGAKKITNADKESMSKNGKFAVSDCDLFDESNPWPENWHFGADDK
;
A
#
# COMPACT_ATOMS: atom_id res chain seq x y z
N MET A 1 78.11 -0.80 -11.20
CA MET A 1 76.93 -0.72 -10.34
C MET A 1 75.74 0.05 -10.93
N LYS A 2 75.76 0.62 -12.11
CA LYS A 2 74.67 1.46 -12.70
C LYS A 2 73.76 0.74 -13.73
N ARG A 3 73.99 -0.54 -14.10
CA ARG A 3 73.22 -1.27 -15.10
C ARG A 3 72.11 -2.17 -14.53
N ARG A 4 72.17 -2.54 -13.27
CA ARG A 4 71.15 -3.42 -12.64
C ARG A 4 69.91 -2.68 -12.09
N PHE A 5 70.02 -1.37 -11.93
CA PHE A 5 68.86 -0.56 -11.46
C PHE A 5 67.83 -0.21 -12.55
N LYS A 6 68.23 -0.21 -13.83
CA LYS A 6 67.30 0.13 -14.92
C LYS A 6 66.34 -1.03 -15.27
N THR A 7 66.75 -2.27 -15.08
CA THR A 7 65.92 -3.45 -15.42
C THR A 7 64.82 -3.68 -14.38
N CYS A 8 65.00 -3.30 -13.10
CA CYS A 8 63.98 -3.43 -12.06
C CYS A 8 62.89 -2.36 -12.19
N LEU A 9 63.17 -1.19 -12.76
CA LEU A 9 62.22 -0.08 -12.88
C LEU A 9 61.19 -0.35 -14.01
N TYR A 10 61.61 -1.05 -15.11
CA TYR A 10 60.73 -1.36 -16.22
C TYR A 10 59.77 -2.53 -15.91
N SER A 11 60.14 -3.42 -15.01
CA SER A 11 59.22 -4.49 -14.54
C SER A 11 58.11 -4.01 -13.58
N LEU A 12 58.38 -2.92 -12.81
CA LEU A 12 57.35 -2.34 -11.94
C LEU A 12 56.30 -1.52 -12.72
N PHE A 13 56.75 -0.83 -13.82
CA PHE A 13 55.84 -0.04 -14.63
C PHE A 13 54.95 -0.90 -15.58
N GLY A 14 55.34 -2.12 -15.86
CA GLY A 14 54.54 -3.05 -16.68
C GLY A 14 53.41 -3.72 -15.94
N LEU A 15 53.46 -3.86 -14.60
CA LEU A 15 52.45 -4.51 -13.80
C LEU A 15 51.32 -3.58 -13.33
N ILE A 16 51.60 -2.26 -13.22
CA ILE A 16 50.61 -1.27 -12.76
C ILE A 16 49.45 -1.12 -13.78
N PRO A 17 49.65 -1.01 -15.11
CA PRO A 17 48.54 -0.89 -16.06
C PRO A 17 47.71 -2.16 -16.16
N ILE A 18 48.30 -3.35 -15.94
CA ILE A 18 47.56 -4.61 -15.98
C ILE A 18 46.68 -4.75 -14.74
N ALA A 19 47.14 -4.34 -13.57
CA ALA A 19 46.35 -4.32 -12.35
C ALA A 19 45.22 -3.27 -12.41
N LEU A 20 45.48 -2.08 -13.01
CA LEU A 20 44.46 -1.06 -13.23
C LEU A 20 43.43 -1.51 -14.30
N LEU A 21 43.85 -2.18 -15.39
CA LEU A 21 42.93 -2.76 -16.37
C LEU A 21 42.08 -3.92 -15.78
N ALA A 22 42.64 -4.72 -14.88
CA ALA A 22 41.90 -5.76 -14.18
C ALA A 22 40.90 -5.14 -13.18
N CYS A 23 41.23 -4.05 -12.47
CA CYS A 23 40.30 -3.34 -11.62
C CYS A 23 39.20 -2.62 -12.41
N PHE A 24 39.51 -2.08 -13.60
CA PHE A 24 38.49 -1.48 -14.48
C PHE A 24 37.56 -2.52 -15.13
N SER A 25 38.05 -3.70 -15.44
CA SER A 25 37.22 -4.77 -16.02
C SER A 25 36.28 -5.44 -14.99
N ILE A 26 36.47 -5.21 -13.70
CA ILE A 26 35.55 -5.68 -12.63
C ILE A 26 34.33 -4.73 -12.45
N SER A 27 34.41 -3.50 -12.98
CA SER A 27 33.39 -2.47 -12.74
C SER A 27 32.23 -2.43 -13.77
N TRP A 28 32.29 -3.19 -14.84
CA TRP A 28 31.22 -3.23 -15.86
C TRP A 28 30.41 -4.52 -15.72
N ARG A 29 29.84 -4.76 -14.56
CA ARG A 29 28.68 -5.66 -14.50
C ARG A 29 27.52 -4.90 -15.12
N HIS A 30 27.08 -5.30 -16.30
CA HIS A 30 25.81 -4.84 -16.84
C HIS A 30 24.73 -5.24 -15.85
N SER A 31 24.19 -4.29 -15.12
CA SER A 31 23.01 -4.53 -14.29
C SER A 31 21.81 -4.70 -15.21
N THR A 32 21.03 -5.74 -14.99
CA THR A 32 19.73 -5.88 -15.65
C THR A 32 18.77 -4.93 -14.91
N SER A 33 18.30 -3.90 -15.60
CA SER A 33 17.29 -2.99 -15.04
C SER A 33 15.92 -3.60 -15.14
N ILE A 34 15.13 -3.46 -14.08
CA ILE A 34 13.73 -3.87 -13.97
C ILE A 34 12.93 -2.63 -13.55
N SER A 35 11.98 -2.22 -14.39
CA SER A 35 11.07 -1.12 -14.08
C SER A 35 9.80 -1.62 -13.42
N CYS A 36 9.42 -0.99 -12.31
CA CYS A 36 8.18 -1.28 -11.59
C CYS A 36 7.40 0.01 -11.38
N VAL A 37 6.14 0.06 -11.83
CA VAL A 37 5.33 1.29 -11.82
C VAL A 37 3.93 1.00 -11.33
N GLY A 38 3.31 1.92 -10.58
CA GLY A 38 1.89 1.79 -10.25
C GLY A 38 1.46 2.49 -8.96
N SER A 39 0.79 1.75 -8.10
CA SER A 39 0.16 2.28 -6.89
C SER A 39 1.16 2.95 -5.94
N SER A 40 0.85 4.16 -5.52
CA SER A 40 1.59 4.85 -4.45
C SER A 40 1.52 4.15 -3.09
N GLY A 41 0.52 3.30 -2.90
CA GLY A 41 0.41 2.44 -1.72
C GLY A 41 1.39 1.26 -1.77
N VAL A 42 1.61 0.67 -2.94
CA VAL A 42 2.52 -0.48 -3.14
C VAL A 42 3.98 -0.03 -3.18
N LYS A 43 4.27 1.17 -3.68
CA LYS A 43 5.63 1.69 -3.85
C LYS A 43 6.50 1.55 -2.60
N PRO A 44 6.11 1.99 -1.38
CA PRO A 44 6.97 1.92 -0.20
C PRO A 44 7.46 0.51 0.13
N PHE A 45 6.63 -0.48 -0.11
CA PHE A 45 6.98 -1.89 0.13
C PHE A 45 7.96 -2.39 -0.91
N LEU A 46 7.64 -2.18 -2.19
CA LEU A 46 8.49 -2.65 -3.28
C LEU A 46 9.86 -1.95 -3.29
N GLU A 47 9.96 -0.67 -2.95
CA GLU A 47 11.25 0.03 -2.85
C GLU A 47 12.16 -0.62 -1.79
N GLN A 48 11.64 -0.90 -0.61
CA GLN A 48 12.43 -1.52 0.45
C GLN A 48 12.80 -2.96 0.12
N LEU A 49 11.86 -3.74 -0.42
CA LEU A 49 12.10 -5.13 -0.79
C LEU A 49 13.04 -5.25 -2.00
N SER A 50 12.93 -4.36 -2.99
CA SER A 50 13.86 -4.33 -4.13
C SER A 50 15.27 -3.97 -3.70
N TYR A 51 15.42 -3.03 -2.76
CA TYR A 51 16.72 -2.74 -2.17
C TYR A 51 17.33 -3.97 -1.49
N GLN A 52 16.56 -4.71 -0.70
CA GLN A 52 17.04 -5.94 -0.05
C GLN A 52 17.40 -7.02 -1.08
N TYR A 53 16.59 -7.16 -2.13
CA TYR A 53 16.89 -8.07 -3.23
C TYR A 53 18.20 -7.73 -3.92
N SER A 54 18.46 -6.46 -4.19
CA SER A 54 19.70 -5.99 -4.83
C SER A 54 20.95 -6.22 -3.98
N LEU A 55 20.83 -6.26 -2.65
CA LEU A 55 21.95 -6.62 -1.77
C LEU A 55 22.36 -8.10 -1.93
N ILE A 56 21.40 -8.97 -2.24
CA ILE A 56 21.64 -10.41 -2.46
C ILE A 56 22.04 -10.66 -3.92
N TYR A 57 21.42 -9.96 -4.84
CA TYR A 57 21.57 -10.12 -6.28
C TYR A 57 22.00 -8.80 -6.95
N PRO A 58 23.24 -8.34 -6.76
CA PRO A 58 23.70 -7.01 -7.16
C PRO A 58 23.78 -6.80 -8.69
N GLN A 59 23.52 -7.84 -9.48
CA GLN A 59 23.37 -7.73 -10.94
C GLN A 59 21.99 -7.19 -11.37
N TYR A 60 21.04 -7.04 -10.46
CA TYR A 60 19.72 -6.49 -10.76
C TYR A 60 19.56 -5.10 -10.15
N ASP A 61 19.07 -4.17 -10.96
CA ASP A 61 18.70 -2.81 -10.56
C ASP A 61 17.21 -2.64 -10.76
N ILE A 62 16.46 -2.48 -9.65
CA ILE A 62 15.00 -2.40 -9.67
C ILE A 62 14.59 -0.99 -9.29
N THR A 63 13.95 -0.30 -10.23
CA THR A 63 13.36 1.02 -10.01
C THR A 63 11.87 0.90 -9.71
N VAL A 64 11.37 1.65 -8.74
CA VAL A 64 9.96 1.62 -8.36
C VAL A 64 9.38 3.03 -8.38
N ASP A 65 8.43 3.27 -9.28
CA ASP A 65 7.77 4.56 -9.45
C ASP A 65 6.27 4.51 -9.14
N ALA A 66 5.71 5.65 -8.75
CA ALA A 66 4.30 5.81 -8.46
C ALA A 66 3.59 6.63 -9.54
N GLY A 67 2.39 6.16 -9.92
CA GLY A 67 1.50 6.86 -10.85
C GLY A 67 0.03 6.46 -10.65
N GLY A 68 -0.22 5.67 -9.57
CA GLY A 68 -1.53 5.09 -9.28
C GLY A 68 -1.73 3.71 -9.90
N SER A 69 -2.67 2.92 -9.33
CA SER A 69 -2.94 1.54 -9.80
C SER A 69 -3.33 1.48 -11.27
N GLY A 70 -4.15 2.42 -11.76
CA GLY A 70 -4.55 2.49 -13.16
C GLY A 70 -3.36 2.72 -14.10
N PHE A 71 -2.41 3.57 -13.70
CA PHE A 71 -1.18 3.79 -14.44
C PHE A 71 -0.32 2.52 -14.51
N GLY A 72 -0.17 1.80 -13.38
CA GLY A 72 0.54 0.51 -13.38
C GLY A 72 -0.07 -0.53 -14.33
N ILE A 73 -1.40 -0.62 -14.37
CA ILE A 73 -2.13 -1.50 -15.28
C ILE A 73 -1.85 -1.13 -16.75
N SER A 74 -1.98 0.17 -17.09
CA SER A 74 -1.74 0.62 -18.47
C SER A 74 -0.28 0.42 -18.91
N GLN A 75 0.69 0.76 -18.06
CA GLN A 75 2.11 0.67 -18.41
C GLN A 75 2.56 -0.76 -18.69
N VAL A 76 2.09 -1.75 -17.92
CA VAL A 76 2.41 -3.15 -18.19
C VAL A 76 1.66 -3.68 -19.42
N ALA A 77 0.41 -3.28 -19.62
CA ALA A 77 -0.39 -3.66 -20.79
C ALA A 77 0.26 -3.16 -22.09
N GLU A 78 0.71 -1.92 -22.10
CA GLU A 78 1.39 -1.31 -23.24
C GLU A 78 2.85 -1.83 -23.41
N GLY A 79 3.45 -2.36 -22.36
CA GLY A 79 4.84 -2.86 -22.37
C GLY A 79 5.88 -1.77 -22.09
N PHE A 80 5.48 -0.68 -21.48
CA PHE A 80 6.37 0.41 -21.04
C PHE A 80 7.03 0.16 -19.69
N SER A 81 6.51 -0.80 -18.92
CA SER A 81 7.10 -1.24 -17.66
C SER A 81 7.19 -2.76 -17.60
N ASP A 82 8.23 -3.28 -16.96
CA ASP A 82 8.42 -4.71 -16.76
C ASP A 82 7.40 -5.29 -15.78
N ILE A 83 7.09 -4.52 -14.74
CA ILE A 83 6.16 -4.88 -13.67
C ILE A 83 5.21 -3.71 -13.44
N GLY A 84 3.91 -3.95 -13.57
CA GLY A 84 2.87 -3.07 -13.05
C GLY A 84 2.58 -3.42 -11.60
N ASN A 85 2.12 -2.45 -10.79
CA ASN A 85 1.63 -2.77 -9.45
C ASN A 85 0.32 -2.04 -9.13
N ALA A 86 -0.51 -2.67 -8.30
CA ALA A 86 -1.82 -2.16 -7.92
C ALA A 86 -2.19 -2.58 -6.48
N SER A 87 -2.84 -1.67 -5.75
CA SER A 87 -3.45 -1.94 -4.45
C SER A 87 -4.97 -2.15 -4.55
N LYS A 88 -5.42 -2.63 -5.68
CA LYS A 88 -6.80 -3.03 -5.98
C LYS A 88 -6.79 -4.14 -7.03
N ASP A 89 -7.91 -4.81 -7.19
CA ASP A 89 -8.11 -5.76 -8.27
C ASP A 89 -8.04 -5.03 -9.63
N PRO A 90 -7.19 -5.46 -10.56
CA PRO A 90 -7.12 -4.88 -11.90
C PRO A 90 -8.23 -5.38 -12.85
N TYR A 91 -9.02 -6.39 -12.45
CA TYR A 91 -9.93 -7.11 -13.32
C TYR A 91 -10.84 -6.22 -14.19
N GLU A 92 -11.57 -5.30 -13.56
CA GLU A 92 -12.52 -4.46 -14.31
C GLU A 92 -11.80 -3.57 -15.35
N ALA A 93 -10.69 -2.96 -14.97
CA ALA A 93 -9.91 -2.14 -15.89
C ALA A 93 -9.31 -2.97 -17.05
N VAL A 94 -8.86 -4.20 -16.77
CA VAL A 94 -8.36 -5.12 -17.80
C VAL A 94 -9.48 -5.54 -18.73
N LYS A 95 -10.63 -5.94 -18.18
CA LYS A 95 -11.79 -6.36 -18.96
C LYS A 95 -12.29 -5.27 -19.91
N GLU A 96 -12.33 -4.03 -19.43
CA GLU A 96 -12.85 -2.91 -20.21
C GLU A 96 -11.86 -2.42 -21.28
N GLN A 97 -10.56 -2.38 -21.00
CA GLN A 97 -9.60 -1.64 -21.82
C GLN A 97 -8.41 -2.44 -22.33
N TYR A 98 -7.96 -3.47 -21.61
CA TYR A 98 -6.66 -4.14 -21.87
C TYR A 98 -6.77 -5.64 -22.09
N GLN A 99 -7.95 -6.18 -22.35
CA GLN A 99 -8.22 -7.61 -22.49
C GLN A 99 -7.31 -8.28 -23.53
N THR A 100 -7.16 -7.66 -24.68
CA THR A 100 -6.34 -8.17 -25.80
C THR A 100 -4.88 -8.22 -25.42
N GLN A 101 -4.32 -7.10 -24.95
CA GLN A 101 -2.91 -7.02 -24.55
C GLN A 101 -2.56 -8.00 -23.44
N TRP A 102 -3.47 -8.19 -22.49
CA TRP A 102 -3.29 -9.12 -21.39
C TRP A 102 -3.17 -10.55 -21.86
N LYS A 103 -4.01 -10.96 -22.82
CA LYS A 103 -3.94 -12.28 -23.47
C LYS A 103 -2.69 -12.47 -24.30
N GLU A 104 -2.45 -11.55 -25.24
CA GLU A 104 -1.35 -11.65 -26.19
C GLU A 104 0.04 -11.67 -25.54
N LYS A 105 0.20 -10.87 -24.47
CA LYS A 105 1.45 -10.78 -23.73
C LYS A 105 1.56 -11.76 -22.56
N ASN A 106 0.55 -12.63 -22.37
CA ASN A 106 0.48 -13.53 -21.22
C ASN A 106 0.74 -12.81 -19.89
N ILE A 107 0.10 -11.63 -19.69
CA ILE A 107 0.25 -10.88 -18.44
C ILE A 107 -0.57 -11.55 -17.36
N LYS A 108 0.03 -11.72 -16.20
CA LYS A 108 -0.62 -12.27 -15.01
C LYS A 108 -0.56 -11.27 -13.87
N THR A 109 -1.52 -11.39 -12.99
CA THR A 109 -1.55 -10.65 -11.72
C THR A 109 -1.28 -11.58 -10.56
N ILE A 110 -0.42 -11.15 -9.66
CA ILE A 110 0.01 -11.93 -8.51
C ILE A 110 -0.16 -11.09 -7.26
N THR A 111 -0.93 -11.57 -6.31
CA THR A 111 -0.95 -10.96 -4.98
C THR A 111 0.30 -11.39 -4.23
N ILE A 112 1.11 -10.43 -3.85
CA ILE A 112 2.39 -10.68 -3.15
C ILE A 112 2.28 -10.51 -1.63
N GLY A 113 1.23 -9.85 -1.17
CA GLY A 113 1.00 -9.57 0.24
C GLY A 113 -0.20 -8.67 0.48
N TRP A 114 -0.30 -8.16 1.69
CA TRP A 114 -1.40 -7.35 2.19
C TRP A 114 -0.90 -6.11 2.88
N GLU A 115 -1.52 -4.96 2.61
CA GLU A 115 -1.27 -3.74 3.37
C GLU A 115 -2.49 -3.37 4.21
N GLY A 116 -2.25 -2.83 5.42
CA GLY A 116 -3.29 -2.19 6.20
C GLY A 116 -3.63 -0.80 5.65
N ILE A 117 -4.87 -0.40 5.79
CA ILE A 117 -5.31 0.98 5.56
C ILE A 117 -5.45 1.63 6.92
N CYS A 118 -4.63 2.64 7.21
CA CYS A 118 -4.62 3.31 8.50
C CYS A 118 -5.37 4.63 8.44
N LEU A 119 -6.38 4.79 9.28
CA LEU A 119 -7.05 6.07 9.52
C LEU A 119 -6.34 6.79 10.66
N LEU A 120 -5.66 7.88 10.33
CA LEU A 120 -4.95 8.72 11.29
C LEU A 120 -5.83 9.90 11.68
N PHE A 121 -5.71 10.37 12.92
CA PHE A 121 -6.42 11.55 13.39
C PHE A 121 -5.56 12.40 14.32
N ILE A 122 -5.82 13.71 14.30
CA ILE A 122 -5.24 14.66 15.25
C ILE A 122 -6.18 14.74 16.45
N PRO A 123 -5.71 14.43 17.68
CA PRO A 123 -6.56 14.50 18.87
C PRO A 123 -6.95 15.94 19.22
N PRO A 124 -8.01 16.15 20.04
CA PRO A 124 -8.33 17.46 20.54
C PRO A 124 -7.23 18.00 21.46
N VAL A 125 -7.12 19.32 21.50
CA VAL A 125 -6.21 20.00 22.44
C VAL A 125 -6.71 19.80 23.88
N GLY A 126 -5.81 19.53 24.80
CA GLY A 126 -6.11 19.40 26.23
C GLY A 126 -6.45 17.99 26.70
N MET A 127 -6.26 16.97 25.85
CA MET A 127 -6.30 15.58 26.32
C MET A 127 -5.22 15.34 27.37
N SER A 128 -5.54 14.49 28.34
CA SER A 128 -4.59 14.06 29.36
C SER A 128 -3.47 13.19 28.77
N ASP A 129 -2.31 13.13 29.43
CA ASP A 129 -1.21 12.24 29.03
C ASP A 129 -1.68 10.78 28.98
N GLU A 130 -2.55 10.37 29.92
CA GLU A 130 -3.16 9.04 29.89
C GLU A 130 -4.04 8.85 28.65
N GLY A 131 -4.85 9.85 28.27
CA GLY A 131 -5.66 9.82 27.06
C GLY A 131 -4.79 9.76 25.80
N LEU A 132 -3.71 10.55 25.73
CA LEU A 132 -2.75 10.53 24.63
C LEU A 132 -2.07 9.17 24.48
N SER A 133 -1.82 8.43 25.55
CA SER A 133 -1.26 7.08 25.50
C SER A 133 -2.20 6.03 24.88
N LYS A 134 -3.50 6.34 24.79
CA LYS A 134 -4.56 5.44 24.30
C LYS A 134 -5.03 5.75 22.88
N LEU A 135 -4.35 6.64 22.15
CA LEU A 135 -4.78 7.09 20.81
C LEU A 135 -4.81 5.98 19.72
N ARG A 136 -4.25 4.82 19.99
CA ARG A 136 -4.30 3.66 19.06
C ARG A 136 -5.46 2.70 19.37
N THR A 137 -6.20 2.92 20.46
CA THR A 137 -7.26 2.02 20.91
C THR A 137 -8.56 2.74 21.24
N CYS A 138 -8.52 4.08 21.43
CA CYS A 138 -9.65 4.84 21.91
C CYS A 138 -10.76 5.07 20.87
N LEU A 139 -10.40 5.08 19.58
CA LEU A 139 -11.36 5.20 18.47
C LEU A 139 -11.33 3.94 17.63
N THR A 140 -12.48 3.50 17.12
CA THR A 140 -12.62 2.29 16.33
C THR A 140 -13.52 2.48 15.11
N LEU A 141 -13.14 1.86 14.00
CA LEU A 141 -13.98 1.68 12.83
C LEU A 141 -14.60 0.29 12.88
N ASN A 142 -15.87 0.18 12.60
CA ASN A 142 -16.60 -1.09 12.56
C ASN A 142 -17.73 -1.04 11.52
N GLN A 143 -18.42 -2.16 11.31
CA GLN A 143 -19.51 -2.26 10.34
C GLN A 143 -20.60 -1.21 10.52
N THR A 144 -20.91 -0.83 11.78
CA THR A 144 -21.99 0.11 12.08
C THR A 144 -21.63 1.55 11.73
N ASN A 145 -20.35 1.94 11.92
CA ASN A 145 -19.93 3.33 11.72
C ASN A 145 -19.17 3.56 10.40
N ALA A 146 -18.86 2.53 9.63
CA ALA A 146 -18.16 2.65 8.36
C ALA A 146 -18.92 3.50 7.35
N ILE A 147 -20.25 3.32 7.23
CA ILE A 147 -21.07 4.12 6.33
C ILE A 147 -21.12 5.60 6.76
N GLN A 148 -21.07 5.86 8.06
CA GLN A 148 -21.04 7.22 8.59
C GLN A 148 -19.72 7.92 8.24
N LEU A 149 -18.61 7.19 8.29
CA LEU A 149 -17.32 7.68 7.86
C LEU A 149 -17.32 7.99 6.35
N TYR A 150 -17.93 7.12 5.53
CA TYR A 150 -18.09 7.37 4.10
C TYR A 150 -18.84 8.68 3.84
N ARG A 151 -20.01 8.86 4.49
CA ARG A 151 -20.82 10.08 4.39
C ARG A 151 -20.01 11.31 4.77
N LEU A 152 -19.31 11.23 5.90
CA LEU A 152 -18.47 12.33 6.39
C LEU A 152 -17.39 12.73 5.38
N PHE A 153 -16.66 11.76 4.83
CA PHE A 153 -15.60 12.00 3.85
C PHE A 153 -16.12 12.43 2.48
N SER A 154 -17.38 12.15 2.14
CA SER A 154 -18.01 12.66 0.94
C SER A 154 -18.33 14.16 1.01
N GLY A 155 -18.31 14.75 2.20
CA GLY A 155 -18.66 16.14 2.46
C GLY A 155 -20.18 16.41 2.49
N TYR A 156 -21.01 15.40 2.20
CA TYR A 156 -22.47 15.49 2.23
C TYR A 156 -23.03 14.88 3.50
N SER A 157 -23.92 15.61 4.18
CA SER A 157 -24.46 15.21 5.49
C SER A 157 -25.75 14.40 5.41
N ASP A 158 -26.22 14.02 4.23
CA ASP A 158 -27.42 13.18 4.12
C ASP A 158 -27.29 11.92 4.94
N ASN A 159 -28.24 11.69 5.82
CA ASN A 159 -28.28 10.55 6.73
C ASN A 159 -27.02 10.37 7.61
N LEU A 160 -26.19 11.39 7.75
CA LEU A 160 -25.08 11.40 8.69
C LEU A 160 -25.62 11.64 10.11
N GLY A 161 -25.43 10.66 10.99
CA GLY A 161 -25.83 10.83 12.38
C GLY A 161 -24.98 11.90 13.09
N ASP A 162 -25.61 12.79 13.85
CA ASP A 162 -24.94 13.96 14.45
C ASP A 162 -23.70 13.62 15.28
N LYS A 163 -23.73 12.52 16.04
CA LYS A 163 -22.55 12.08 16.83
C LYS A 163 -21.32 11.80 15.96
N TYR A 164 -21.50 11.35 14.71
CA TYR A 164 -20.41 10.99 13.80
C TYR A 164 -19.76 12.20 13.13
N ARG A 165 -20.27 13.41 13.37
CA ARG A 165 -19.58 14.65 12.98
C ARG A 165 -18.35 14.92 13.85
N ASN A 166 -18.25 14.25 15.00
CA ASN A 166 -17.18 14.42 15.97
C ASN A 166 -16.41 13.10 16.16
N LEU A 167 -15.15 13.21 16.64
CA LEU A 167 -14.31 12.06 16.94
C LEU A 167 -14.99 11.09 17.91
N GLY A 168 -15.76 11.61 18.87
CA GLY A 168 -16.50 10.80 19.84
C GLY A 168 -17.52 9.84 19.24
N GLY A 169 -18.00 10.08 18.01
CA GLY A 169 -18.85 9.12 17.30
C GLY A 169 -18.18 7.77 16.99
N PHE A 170 -16.86 7.74 17.04
CA PHE A 170 -16.03 6.56 16.80
C PHE A 170 -15.38 6.00 18.06
N LEU A 171 -15.81 6.43 19.26
CA LEU A 171 -15.28 5.91 20.51
C LEU A 171 -15.44 4.39 20.60
N SER A 172 -14.34 3.72 20.96
CA SER A 172 -14.35 2.32 21.33
C SER A 172 -15.10 2.14 22.68
N ASN A 173 -15.88 1.08 22.80
CA ASN A 173 -16.52 0.72 24.08
C ASN A 173 -15.49 0.44 25.17
N ASN A 174 -14.26 0.05 24.76
CA ASN A 174 -13.14 -0.28 25.62
C ASN A 174 -12.06 0.82 25.62
N SER A 175 -12.42 2.08 25.35
CA SER A 175 -11.46 3.18 25.20
C SER A 175 -10.58 3.41 26.44
N GLY A 176 -11.08 3.08 27.62
CA GLY A 176 -10.40 3.28 28.90
C GLY A 176 -10.06 4.75 29.21
N LEU A 177 -10.69 5.70 28.52
CA LEU A 177 -10.48 7.13 28.71
C LEU A 177 -11.24 7.65 29.93
N ASN A 178 -10.72 8.71 30.56
CA ASN A 178 -11.44 9.45 31.58
C ASN A 178 -12.55 10.31 30.94
N GLN A 179 -13.50 10.78 31.77
CA GLN A 179 -14.66 11.52 31.27
C GLN A 179 -14.30 12.85 30.58
N ASN A 180 -13.22 13.51 31.02
CA ASN A 180 -12.80 14.77 30.39
C ASN A 180 -12.30 14.54 28.97
N ASP A 181 -11.47 13.51 28.74
CA ASP A 181 -10.99 13.13 27.41
C ASP A 181 -12.15 12.69 26.50
N ILE A 182 -13.12 11.93 27.04
CA ILE A 182 -14.35 11.56 26.31
C ILE A 182 -15.13 12.82 25.90
N ASN A 183 -15.30 13.78 26.79
CA ASN A 183 -16.00 15.04 26.50
C ASN A 183 -15.26 15.84 25.42
N LEU A 184 -13.92 15.89 25.44
CA LEU A 184 -13.12 16.54 24.39
C LEU A 184 -13.34 15.87 23.02
N LEU A 185 -13.32 14.55 22.96
CA LEU A 185 -13.56 13.81 21.70
C LEU A 185 -15.01 14.01 21.21
N ASN A 186 -16.01 14.00 22.10
CA ASN A 186 -17.41 14.21 21.74
C ASN A 186 -17.70 15.60 21.17
N ASN A 187 -16.89 16.60 21.53
CA ASN A 187 -17.02 17.97 21.04
C ASN A 187 -16.00 18.34 19.96
N GLN A 188 -15.13 17.40 19.51
CA GLN A 188 -14.14 17.67 18.49
C GLN A 188 -14.66 17.32 17.09
N PRO A 189 -15.01 18.33 16.26
CA PRO A 189 -15.47 18.08 14.90
C PRO A 189 -14.37 17.42 14.06
N ILE A 190 -14.76 16.46 13.23
CA ILE A 190 -13.87 15.82 12.27
C ILE A 190 -13.71 16.71 11.04
N SER A 191 -12.47 16.81 10.59
CA SER A 191 -12.10 17.47 9.32
C SER A 191 -11.47 16.43 8.40
N PRO A 192 -12.21 15.88 7.42
CA PRO A 192 -11.70 14.88 6.50
C PRO A 192 -10.63 15.44 5.56
N PHE A 193 -9.52 14.72 5.43
CA PHE A 193 -8.51 14.93 4.41
C PHE A 193 -8.59 13.77 3.41
N VAL A 194 -9.08 14.07 2.21
CA VAL A 194 -9.32 13.09 1.17
C VAL A 194 -8.14 13.07 0.22
N ARG A 195 -7.72 11.86 -0.16
CA ARG A 195 -6.68 11.67 -1.16
C ARG A 195 -7.34 11.60 -2.52
N SER A 196 -7.16 12.64 -3.31
CA SER A 196 -7.69 12.74 -4.67
C SER A 196 -6.61 13.31 -5.59
N GLY A 197 -6.78 13.10 -6.86
CA GLY A 197 -5.87 13.61 -7.90
C GLY A 197 -5.69 12.64 -9.06
N GLY A 198 -5.64 13.20 -10.27
CA GLY A 198 -5.43 12.47 -11.51
C GLY A 198 -6.58 11.55 -11.93
N SER A 199 -6.32 10.71 -12.93
CA SER A 199 -7.28 9.76 -13.50
C SER A 199 -7.69 8.62 -12.55
N THR A 200 -7.16 8.61 -11.33
CA THR A 200 -7.31 7.53 -10.34
C THR A 200 -8.12 7.97 -9.12
N THR A 201 -8.63 9.20 -9.08
CA THR A 201 -9.45 9.73 -7.98
C THR A 201 -10.58 8.77 -7.59
N SER A 202 -11.28 8.21 -8.58
CA SER A 202 -12.31 7.21 -8.38
C SER A 202 -11.77 5.88 -7.82
N GLY A 203 -10.50 5.56 -8.07
CA GLY A 203 -9.89 4.32 -7.64
C GLY A 203 -9.48 4.32 -6.17
N THR A 204 -8.86 5.41 -5.67
CA THR A 204 -8.29 5.42 -4.32
C THR A 204 -9.37 5.51 -3.25
N ALA A 205 -10.31 6.45 -3.36
CA ALA A 205 -11.34 6.60 -2.36
C ALA A 205 -12.40 5.49 -2.46
N ALA A 206 -12.80 5.08 -3.67
CA ALA A 206 -13.70 3.95 -3.85
C ALA A 206 -13.06 2.65 -3.35
N SER A 207 -11.77 2.41 -3.59
CA SER A 207 -11.05 1.23 -3.08
C SER A 207 -10.86 1.28 -1.58
N PHE A 208 -10.73 2.46 -0.98
CA PHE A 208 -10.65 2.61 0.45
C PHE A 208 -11.90 2.08 1.15
N PHE A 209 -13.08 2.41 0.62
CA PHE A 209 -14.35 1.97 1.20
C PHE A 209 -14.83 0.63 0.65
N ALA A 210 -14.46 0.25 -0.58
CA ALA A 210 -14.82 -1.04 -1.18
C ALA A 210 -13.82 -2.16 -0.86
N GLY A 211 -12.55 -1.83 -0.58
CA GLY A 211 -11.52 -2.80 -0.21
C GLY A 211 -11.54 -3.20 1.27
N SER A 212 -12.42 -2.62 2.07
CA SER A 212 -12.62 -3.01 3.45
C SER A 212 -13.60 -4.18 3.52
N HIS A 213 -13.47 -4.99 4.57
CA HIS A 213 -14.47 -6.02 4.90
C HIS A 213 -15.83 -5.42 5.34
N PHE A 214 -16.00 -4.11 5.17
CA PHE A 214 -17.27 -3.45 5.41
C PHE A 214 -18.15 -3.54 4.17
N THR A 215 -19.31 -4.11 4.32
CA THR A 215 -20.37 -4.02 3.31
C THR A 215 -21.12 -2.71 3.54
N ILE A 216 -20.77 -1.67 2.79
CA ILE A 216 -21.56 -0.45 2.75
C ILE A 216 -22.70 -0.70 1.77
N ASP A 217 -23.94 -0.74 2.27
CA ASP A 217 -25.09 -0.82 1.37
C ASP A 217 -25.19 0.48 0.55
N SER A 218 -24.95 0.34 -0.74
CA SER A 218 -25.01 1.48 -1.65
C SER A 218 -26.39 2.12 -1.72
N ASN A 219 -27.47 1.38 -1.33
CA ASN A 219 -28.83 1.93 -1.28
C ASN A 219 -29.01 2.91 -0.11
N GLU A 220 -28.17 2.84 0.89
CA GLU A 220 -28.15 3.79 2.02
C GLU A 220 -27.40 5.09 1.71
N LEU A 221 -26.72 5.18 0.56
CA LEU A 221 -26.00 6.36 0.10
C LEU A 221 -26.79 7.11 -0.96
N THR A 222 -26.76 8.43 -0.90
CA THR A 222 -27.31 9.28 -1.98
C THR A 222 -26.37 9.23 -3.20
N ASP A 223 -26.90 9.55 -4.39
CA ASP A 223 -26.10 9.54 -5.62
C ASP A 223 -24.95 10.55 -5.56
N ARG A 224 -25.14 11.71 -4.92
CA ARG A 224 -24.07 12.69 -4.68
C ARG A 224 -22.96 12.14 -3.77
N GLN A 225 -23.31 11.39 -2.73
CA GLN A 225 -22.32 10.72 -1.87
C GLN A 225 -21.54 9.65 -2.64
N LYS A 226 -22.23 8.82 -3.44
CA LYS A 226 -21.58 7.81 -4.29
C LYS A 226 -20.62 8.43 -5.32
N ASN A 227 -20.99 9.59 -5.86
CA ASN A 227 -20.22 10.24 -6.91
C ASN A 227 -19.08 11.11 -6.38
N ALA A 228 -19.14 11.59 -5.13
CA ALA A 228 -18.14 12.49 -4.56
C ALA A 228 -16.70 12.02 -4.82
N PHE A 229 -16.43 10.75 -4.53
CA PHE A 229 -15.10 10.16 -4.71
C PHE A 229 -14.75 9.81 -6.17
N LYS A 230 -15.76 9.78 -7.06
CA LYS A 230 -15.53 9.52 -8.50
C LYS A 230 -15.19 10.80 -9.25
N THR A 231 -15.82 11.89 -8.86
CA THR A 231 -15.73 13.17 -9.57
C THR A 231 -14.82 14.18 -8.89
N GLY A 232 -14.51 13.99 -7.59
CA GLY A 232 -13.85 14.99 -6.77
C GLY A 232 -14.78 16.14 -6.35
N ASP A 233 -16.09 16.00 -6.59
CA ASP A 233 -17.10 17.01 -6.21
C ASP A 233 -17.60 16.67 -4.79
N TYR A 234 -16.85 17.10 -3.81
CA TYR A 234 -17.20 16.92 -2.40
C TYR A 234 -18.22 17.93 -1.94
N GLY A 235 -19.14 17.49 -1.07
CA GLY A 235 -20.14 18.36 -0.46
C GLY A 235 -19.52 19.45 0.43
N SER A 236 -20.33 20.46 0.73
CA SER A 236 -19.96 21.60 1.59
C SER A 236 -20.47 21.49 3.03
N ASP A 237 -21.28 20.47 3.34
CA ASP A 237 -21.86 20.30 4.68
C ASP A 237 -20.81 19.93 5.73
N THR A 238 -19.76 19.25 5.30
CA THR A 238 -18.53 19.03 6.07
C THR A 238 -17.38 19.56 5.22
N LYS A 239 -16.52 20.39 5.83
CA LYS A 239 -15.36 20.90 5.11
C LYS A 239 -14.36 19.76 4.86
N VAL A 240 -14.31 19.28 3.63
CA VAL A 240 -13.35 18.30 3.14
C VAL A 240 -12.10 19.02 2.65
N TYR A 241 -10.94 18.50 3.00
CA TYR A 241 -9.64 18.97 2.49
C TYR A 241 -9.19 18.00 1.41
N ASP A 242 -9.22 18.46 0.18
CA ASP A 242 -8.71 17.70 -0.95
C ASP A 242 -7.18 17.73 -0.96
N THR A 243 -6.56 16.56 -1.05
CA THR A 243 -5.11 16.38 -1.00
C THR A 243 -4.62 15.59 -2.22
N ASP A 244 -3.31 15.35 -2.29
CA ASP A 244 -2.71 14.56 -3.37
C ASP A 244 -2.98 13.05 -3.19
N GLU A 245 -2.95 12.30 -4.28
CA GLU A 245 -3.06 10.85 -4.24
C GLU A 245 -1.84 10.18 -3.58
N ALA A 246 -0.65 10.75 -3.74
CA ALA A 246 0.56 10.21 -3.14
C ALA A 246 0.55 10.34 -1.61
N ASN A 247 0.82 9.24 -0.90
CA ASN A 247 0.86 9.23 0.57
C ASN A 247 1.71 10.36 1.15
N SER A 248 2.91 10.58 0.61
CA SER A 248 3.84 11.59 1.13
C SER A 248 3.29 13.01 0.98
N ARG A 249 2.74 13.37 -0.18
CA ARG A 249 2.20 14.71 -0.41
C ARG A 249 0.91 14.95 0.38
N ALA A 250 0.05 13.95 0.47
CA ALA A 250 -1.15 14.01 1.30
C ALA A 250 -0.80 14.18 2.78
N TRP A 251 0.21 13.42 3.26
CA TRP A 251 0.74 13.56 4.60
C TRP A 251 1.32 14.95 4.88
N ASP A 252 2.15 15.47 3.98
CA ASP A 252 2.74 16.80 4.13
C ASP A 252 1.67 17.88 4.27
N TYR A 253 0.62 17.79 3.48
CA TYR A 253 -0.51 18.71 3.56
C TYR A 253 -1.27 18.56 4.87
N PHE A 254 -1.61 17.33 5.27
CA PHE A 254 -2.26 17.01 6.53
C PHE A 254 -1.43 17.47 7.74
N PHE A 255 -0.14 17.15 7.73
CA PHE A 255 0.78 17.46 8.81
C PHE A 255 1.06 18.96 8.97
N LYS A 256 1.16 19.70 7.87
CA LYS A 256 1.31 21.18 7.89
C LYS A 256 0.08 21.87 8.48
N ASN A 257 -1.10 21.32 8.24
CA ASN A 257 -2.33 21.90 8.73
C ASN A 257 -2.65 21.53 10.19
N LYS A 258 -2.09 20.44 10.74
CA LYS A 258 -2.21 19.93 12.13
C LYS A 258 -3.48 20.36 12.87
N LYS A 259 -4.61 20.23 12.20
CA LYS A 259 -5.88 20.69 12.76
C LYS A 259 -6.44 19.64 13.70
N PRO A 260 -6.78 19.97 14.97
CA PRO A 260 -7.52 19.07 15.85
C PRO A 260 -8.77 18.52 15.15
N GLY A 261 -9.00 17.21 15.25
CA GLY A 261 -10.06 16.52 14.50
C GLY A 261 -9.74 16.26 13.04
N GLY A 262 -8.58 16.70 12.52
CA GLY A 262 -8.13 16.29 11.19
C GLY A 262 -8.05 14.77 11.09
N MET A 263 -8.58 14.18 10.02
CA MET A 263 -8.57 12.73 9.81
C MET A 263 -8.17 12.41 8.37
N ILE A 264 -7.20 11.51 8.19
CA ILE A 264 -6.68 11.09 6.89
C ILE A 264 -6.46 9.57 6.87
N TYR A 265 -6.58 8.95 5.70
CA TYR A 265 -6.19 7.56 5.50
C TYR A 265 -4.88 7.43 4.71
N LEU A 266 -4.00 6.54 5.17
CA LEU A 266 -2.70 6.28 4.55
C LEU A 266 -2.42 4.78 4.52
N SER A 267 -1.51 4.36 3.66
CA SER A 267 -1.07 2.97 3.63
C SER A 267 -0.23 2.64 4.86
N SER A 268 -0.33 1.40 5.33
CA SER A 268 0.45 0.92 6.48
C SER A 268 1.96 1.04 6.28
N GLY A 269 2.46 0.88 5.05
CA GLY A 269 3.87 1.07 4.75
C GLY A 269 4.35 2.50 4.99
N PHE A 270 3.53 3.49 4.62
CA PHE A 270 3.84 4.87 4.92
C PHE A 270 3.79 5.17 6.42
N VAL A 271 2.79 4.60 7.10
CA VAL A 271 2.64 4.75 8.56
C VAL A 271 3.81 4.13 9.32
N GLU A 272 4.27 2.95 8.92
CA GLU A 272 5.42 2.29 9.55
C GLU A 272 6.73 3.07 9.33
N GLN A 273 6.93 3.64 8.13
CA GLN A 273 8.10 4.50 7.85
C GLN A 273 8.11 5.78 8.68
N ASN A 274 6.96 6.27 9.10
CA ASN A 274 6.80 7.53 9.84
C ASN A 274 6.36 7.32 11.29
N LYS A 275 6.43 6.09 11.83
CA LYS A 275 5.90 5.76 13.15
C LYS A 275 6.44 6.61 14.28
N ASP A 276 7.74 6.89 14.29
CA ASP A 276 8.40 7.69 15.32
C ASP A 276 7.86 9.13 15.34
N LEU A 277 7.59 9.69 14.15
CA LEU A 277 7.00 11.02 14.03
C LEU A 277 5.52 11.00 14.45
N ILE A 278 4.76 9.99 14.05
CA ILE A 278 3.35 9.80 14.43
C ILE A 278 3.22 9.70 15.95
N GLU A 279 4.10 8.96 16.61
CA GLU A 279 4.13 8.81 18.06
C GLU A 279 4.55 10.11 18.76
N LYS A 280 5.62 10.74 18.31
CA LYS A 280 6.12 12.00 18.85
C LYS A 280 5.08 13.12 18.80
N GLU A 281 4.31 13.16 17.72
CA GLU A 281 3.31 14.19 17.48
C GLU A 281 1.91 13.82 18.01
N HIS A 282 1.81 12.73 18.76
CA HIS A 282 0.57 12.22 19.32
C HIS A 282 -0.56 12.08 18.30
N ILE A 283 -0.25 11.55 17.11
CA ILE A 283 -1.25 11.28 16.09
C ILE A 283 -1.86 9.91 16.36
N GLY A 284 -3.19 9.86 16.48
CA GLY A 284 -3.91 8.62 16.71
C GLY A 284 -4.11 7.81 15.44
N ILE A 285 -4.34 6.51 15.61
CA ILE A 285 -4.73 5.59 14.54
C ILE A 285 -5.99 4.87 15.00
N LEU A 286 -7.07 4.91 14.20
CA LEU A 286 -8.29 4.20 14.53
C LEU A 286 -8.03 2.69 14.56
N ALA A 287 -8.53 2.04 15.61
CA ALA A 287 -8.63 0.59 15.64
C ALA A 287 -9.67 0.10 14.61
N TYR A 288 -9.66 -1.17 14.30
CA TYR A 288 -10.68 -1.85 13.49
C TYR A 288 -11.36 -2.91 14.36
N ASN A 289 -12.67 -2.81 14.57
CA ASN A 289 -13.41 -3.68 15.50
C ASN A 289 -12.71 -3.81 16.88
N ASP A 290 -12.23 -2.68 17.43
CA ASP A 290 -11.46 -2.58 18.66
C ASP A 290 -10.06 -3.23 18.63
N HIS A 291 -9.60 -3.73 17.46
CA HIS A 291 -8.24 -4.24 17.28
C HIS A 291 -7.32 -3.11 16.79
N PRO A 292 -6.30 -2.71 17.56
CA PRO A 292 -5.37 -1.68 17.15
C PRO A 292 -4.54 -2.13 15.95
N PHE A 293 -4.15 -1.17 15.11
CA PHE A 293 -3.30 -1.45 13.97
C PHE A 293 -1.98 -2.11 14.38
N SER A 294 -1.70 -3.22 13.74
CA SER A 294 -0.42 -3.92 13.81
C SER A 294 -0.20 -4.67 12.49
N VAL A 295 0.98 -4.54 11.91
CA VAL A 295 1.34 -5.23 10.65
C VAL A 295 1.17 -6.74 10.77
N LYS A 296 1.58 -7.32 11.89
CA LYS A 296 1.44 -8.77 12.17
C LYS A 296 -0.01 -9.25 12.18
N LYS A 297 -0.93 -8.35 12.53
CA LYS A 297 -2.36 -8.64 12.67
C LYS A 297 -3.18 -8.32 11.41
N ILE A 298 -2.55 -7.84 10.34
CA ILE A 298 -3.24 -7.65 9.06
C ILE A 298 -3.79 -8.99 8.59
N LYS A 299 -5.08 -9.04 8.23
CA LYS A 299 -5.76 -10.25 7.74
C LYS A 299 -5.69 -11.46 8.72
N ASP A 300 -5.72 -11.19 10.00
CA ASP A 300 -5.85 -12.25 11.01
C ASP A 300 -7.35 -12.45 11.31
N THR A 301 -7.86 -13.67 11.12
CA THR A 301 -9.29 -13.96 11.20
C THR A 301 -9.87 -13.85 12.62
N ASN A 302 -9.05 -13.99 13.65
CA ASN A 302 -9.54 -14.11 15.03
C ASN A 302 -9.35 -12.86 15.88
N ASP A 303 -8.29 -12.09 15.65
CA ASP A 303 -7.90 -10.93 16.48
C ASP A 303 -7.16 -9.93 15.60
N GLY A 304 -7.70 -9.66 14.41
CA GLY A 304 -6.97 -9.02 13.36
C GLY A 304 -7.38 -7.60 13.02
N TYR A 305 -6.41 -6.87 12.49
CA TYR A 305 -6.68 -5.62 11.80
C TYR A 305 -7.15 -5.93 10.39
N ASN A 306 -8.47 -6.08 10.22
CA ASN A 306 -9.07 -6.52 8.96
C ASN A 306 -9.49 -5.37 8.04
N PHE A 307 -8.93 -4.19 8.24
CA PHE A 307 -9.03 -3.08 7.30
C PHE A 307 -7.78 -3.04 6.43
N TYR A 308 -7.78 -3.86 5.37
CA TYR A 308 -6.63 -4.11 4.51
C TYR A 308 -7.03 -4.22 3.04
N ARG A 309 -6.03 -4.21 2.16
CA ARG A 309 -6.17 -4.45 0.72
C ARG A 309 -4.97 -5.22 0.17
N PRO A 310 -5.11 -5.84 -1.03
CA PRO A 310 -4.03 -6.60 -1.63
C PRO A 310 -2.92 -5.70 -2.16
N LEU A 311 -1.70 -6.24 -2.14
CA LEU A 311 -0.56 -5.74 -2.87
C LEU A 311 -0.37 -6.65 -4.09
N ASN A 312 -0.70 -6.13 -5.27
CA ASN A 312 -0.66 -6.88 -6.51
C ASN A 312 0.49 -6.41 -7.39
N VAL A 313 1.11 -7.35 -8.07
CA VAL A 313 2.03 -7.10 -9.18
C VAL A 313 1.51 -7.76 -10.45
N MET A 314 1.78 -7.13 -11.57
CA MET A 314 1.33 -7.58 -12.90
C MET A 314 2.53 -7.61 -13.82
N LEU A 315 2.76 -8.71 -14.53
CA LEU A 315 3.87 -8.86 -15.45
C LEU A 315 3.57 -9.90 -16.54
N ALA A 316 4.19 -9.73 -17.70
CA ALA A 316 4.23 -10.79 -18.70
C ALA A 316 5.11 -11.94 -18.20
N VAL A 317 4.56 -13.14 -18.26
CA VAL A 317 5.23 -14.35 -17.73
C VAL A 317 6.33 -14.80 -18.66
N ASP A 318 7.54 -14.80 -18.13
CA ASP A 318 8.71 -15.43 -18.69
C ASP A 318 9.58 -15.90 -17.51
N GLU A 319 9.54 -17.19 -17.24
CA GLU A 319 10.20 -17.80 -16.07
C GLU A 319 11.72 -17.62 -16.09
N SER A 320 12.31 -17.44 -17.23
CA SER A 320 13.76 -17.19 -17.38
C SER A 320 14.13 -15.74 -17.03
N SER A 321 13.16 -14.85 -17.00
CA SER A 321 13.38 -13.41 -16.87
C SER A 321 13.83 -12.98 -15.47
N ALA A 322 14.56 -11.88 -15.41
CA ALA A 322 14.97 -11.26 -14.15
C ALA A 322 13.78 -10.82 -13.29
N LYS A 323 12.74 -10.26 -13.93
CA LYS A 323 11.51 -9.83 -13.27
C LYS A 323 10.78 -10.97 -12.59
N TRP A 324 10.74 -12.14 -13.23
CA TRP A 324 10.14 -13.34 -12.65
C TRP A 324 10.90 -13.83 -11.41
N LYS A 325 12.22 -13.87 -11.46
CA LYS A 325 13.07 -14.23 -10.31
C LYS A 325 12.87 -13.31 -9.13
N PHE A 326 12.66 -12.02 -9.38
CA PHE A 326 12.32 -11.06 -8.32
C PHE A 326 10.97 -11.39 -7.67
N ILE A 327 9.93 -11.69 -8.47
CA ILE A 327 8.63 -12.06 -7.94
C ILE A 327 8.70 -13.38 -7.15
N GLN A 328 9.41 -14.39 -7.67
CA GLN A 328 9.63 -15.65 -6.95
C GLN A 328 10.30 -15.41 -5.58
N TRP A 329 11.28 -14.51 -5.54
CA TRP A 329 11.91 -14.14 -4.28
C TRP A 329 10.92 -13.44 -3.32
N LEU A 330 10.12 -12.50 -3.82
CA LEU A 330 9.13 -11.77 -3.01
C LEU A 330 8.16 -12.72 -2.29
N ILE A 331 7.64 -13.72 -2.99
CA ILE A 331 6.63 -14.64 -2.45
C ILE A 331 7.23 -15.95 -1.92
N GLY A 332 8.49 -16.25 -2.24
CA GLY A 332 9.20 -17.45 -1.85
C GLY A 332 9.77 -17.40 -0.43
N PRO A 333 10.40 -18.47 0.04
CA PRO A 333 10.94 -18.55 1.41
C PRO A 333 12.13 -17.61 1.64
N ASP A 334 12.80 -17.15 0.58
CA ASP A 334 14.03 -16.35 0.68
C ASP A 334 13.78 -14.90 1.13
N SER A 335 12.57 -14.38 1.00
CA SER A 335 12.15 -13.14 1.66
C SER A 335 11.43 -13.46 2.96
N SER A 336 11.98 -13.05 4.10
CA SER A 336 11.38 -13.37 5.40
C SER A 336 10.14 -12.53 5.72
N GLU A 337 9.25 -13.07 6.56
CA GLU A 337 8.11 -12.31 7.08
C GLU A 337 8.56 -11.05 7.83
N GLU A 338 9.66 -11.13 8.59
CA GLU A 338 10.21 -9.97 9.29
C GLU A 338 10.66 -8.85 8.33
N GLN A 339 11.21 -9.21 7.17
CA GLN A 339 11.57 -8.23 6.14
C GLN A 339 10.32 -7.51 5.63
N TRP A 340 9.24 -8.24 5.38
CA TRP A 340 7.96 -7.70 4.97
C TRP A 340 7.33 -6.81 6.05
N GLU A 341 7.31 -7.26 7.29
CA GLU A 341 6.76 -6.49 8.42
C GLU A 341 7.46 -5.14 8.60
N LYS A 342 8.78 -5.08 8.42
CA LYS A 342 9.55 -3.82 8.45
C LYS A 342 9.15 -2.84 7.35
N THR A 343 8.57 -3.32 6.26
CA THR A 343 8.01 -2.45 5.21
C THR A 343 6.61 -1.94 5.56
N GLY A 344 5.96 -2.49 6.59
CA GLY A 344 4.58 -2.20 6.96
C GLY A 344 3.55 -3.07 6.22
N ALA A 345 3.97 -4.15 5.57
CA ALA A 345 3.10 -5.10 4.88
C ALA A 345 3.22 -6.50 5.46
N LYS A 346 2.15 -7.27 5.33
CA LYS A 346 2.12 -8.70 5.61
C LYS A 346 2.35 -9.46 4.32
N LYS A 347 3.33 -10.35 4.32
CA LYS A 347 3.62 -11.24 3.20
C LYS A 347 2.46 -12.20 2.95
N ILE A 348 2.26 -12.59 1.69
CA ILE A 348 1.34 -13.67 1.35
C ILE A 348 1.75 -14.97 2.03
N THR A 349 0.81 -15.65 2.68
CA THR A 349 1.04 -16.93 3.35
C THR A 349 0.78 -18.12 2.41
N ASN A 350 1.25 -19.31 2.78
CA ASN A 350 0.91 -20.52 2.03
C ASN A 350 -0.59 -20.81 2.06
N ALA A 351 -1.28 -20.50 3.16
CA ALA A 351 -2.72 -20.63 3.25
C ALA A 351 -3.46 -19.68 2.30
N ASP A 352 -2.97 -18.44 2.14
CA ASP A 352 -3.50 -17.51 1.13
C ASP A 352 -3.32 -18.06 -0.29
N LYS A 353 -2.12 -18.58 -0.60
CA LYS A 353 -1.82 -19.17 -1.90
C LYS A 353 -2.73 -20.34 -2.21
N GLU A 354 -2.93 -21.26 -1.26
CA GLU A 354 -3.83 -22.40 -1.40
C GLU A 354 -5.29 -21.97 -1.58
N SER A 355 -5.74 -20.99 -0.81
CA SER A 355 -7.10 -20.45 -0.92
C SER A 355 -7.35 -19.84 -2.29
N MET A 356 -6.40 -19.05 -2.79
CA MET A 356 -6.46 -18.43 -4.11
C MET A 356 -6.49 -19.50 -5.21
N SER A 357 -5.64 -20.52 -5.10
CA SER A 357 -5.58 -21.62 -6.05
C SER A 357 -6.91 -22.40 -6.12
N LYS A 358 -7.49 -22.74 -4.96
CA LYS A 358 -8.78 -23.46 -4.89
C LYS A 358 -9.94 -22.67 -5.49
N ASN A 359 -9.87 -21.35 -5.43
CA ASN A 359 -10.91 -20.48 -5.97
C ASN A 359 -10.68 -20.12 -7.45
N GLY A 360 -9.73 -20.76 -8.13
CA GLY A 360 -9.37 -20.48 -9.52
C GLY A 360 -8.69 -19.12 -9.71
N LYS A 361 -8.26 -18.50 -8.64
CA LYS A 361 -7.76 -17.12 -8.65
C LYS A 361 -6.24 -17.03 -8.87
N PHE A 362 -5.50 -18.03 -8.45
CA PHE A 362 -4.07 -18.23 -8.75
C PHE A 362 -3.69 -19.68 -8.49
N ALA A 363 -2.96 -20.29 -9.40
CA ALA A 363 -2.12 -21.40 -9.06
C ALA A 363 -0.81 -20.82 -8.48
N VAL A 364 -0.71 -20.77 -7.18
CA VAL A 364 0.55 -20.52 -6.53
C VAL A 364 0.94 -21.81 -5.82
N SER A 365 1.40 -22.77 -6.56
CA SER A 365 2.19 -23.86 -6.03
C SER A 365 3.67 -23.46 -6.02
N ASP A 366 4.51 -24.22 -5.36
CA ASP A 366 5.91 -23.88 -5.08
C ASP A 366 6.76 -23.41 -6.28
N CYS A 367 6.29 -23.56 -7.50
CA CYS A 367 6.92 -23.11 -8.72
C CYS A 367 5.92 -22.56 -9.76
N ASP A 368 4.64 -22.92 -9.69
CA ASP A 368 3.61 -22.53 -10.68
C ASP A 368 2.73 -21.43 -10.09
N LEU A 369 3.07 -20.20 -10.41
CA LEU A 369 2.30 -19.04 -9.99
C LEU A 369 1.00 -18.86 -10.78
N PHE A 370 0.66 -19.81 -11.69
CA PHE A 370 -0.47 -19.68 -12.60
C PHE A 370 -1.20 -20.98 -12.79
N ASP A 371 -2.51 -20.92 -12.78
CA ASP A 371 -3.37 -22.00 -13.26
C ASP A 371 -3.40 -21.95 -14.79
N GLU A 372 -2.62 -22.79 -15.44
CA GLU A 372 -2.60 -22.92 -16.89
C GLU A 372 -3.95 -23.41 -17.47
N SER A 373 -4.76 -24.09 -16.66
CA SER A 373 -6.08 -24.56 -17.06
C SER A 373 -7.10 -23.43 -17.20
N ASN A 374 -6.82 -22.27 -16.59
CA ASN A 374 -7.67 -21.09 -16.68
C ASN A 374 -6.85 -19.79 -16.73
N PRO A 375 -6.12 -19.57 -17.81
CA PRO A 375 -5.17 -18.47 -17.94
C PRO A 375 -5.84 -17.10 -18.10
N TRP A 376 -7.14 -17.00 -17.93
CA TRP A 376 -7.89 -15.80 -18.23
C TRP A 376 -8.55 -15.16 -16.99
N PRO A 377 -8.68 -13.81 -17.00
CA PRO A 377 -9.10 -13.02 -15.84
C PRO A 377 -10.49 -13.28 -15.25
N GLU A 378 -11.34 -14.07 -15.88
CA GLU A 378 -12.66 -14.37 -15.32
C GLU A 378 -12.62 -14.93 -13.90
N ASN A 379 -11.46 -15.52 -13.52
CA ASN A 379 -11.24 -16.08 -12.20
C ASN A 379 -10.20 -15.30 -11.37
N TRP A 380 -9.86 -14.11 -11.79
CA TRP A 380 -8.88 -13.26 -11.09
C TRP A 380 -9.52 -12.42 -10.01
N HIS A 381 -10.33 -12.98 -9.22
CA HIS A 381 -10.80 -12.30 -8.04
C HIS A 381 -9.77 -12.50 -6.95
N PHE A 382 -9.09 -11.40 -6.59
CA PHE A 382 -8.14 -11.44 -5.52
C PHE A 382 -8.85 -11.54 -4.21
N GLY A 383 -8.70 -12.69 -3.59
CA GLY A 383 -8.77 -12.90 -2.14
C GLY A 383 -9.85 -12.17 -1.41
N ALA A 384 -10.61 -11.44 -2.09
CA ALA A 384 -11.73 -10.92 -1.44
C ALA A 384 -12.56 -12.12 -1.07
N ASP A 385 -12.87 -12.22 0.11
CA ASP A 385 -14.05 -12.76 0.64
C ASP A 385 -15.20 -12.28 -0.24
N ASP A 386 -15.21 -12.77 -1.48
CA ASP A 386 -16.30 -12.60 -2.36
C ASP A 386 -17.44 -13.37 -1.75
N LYS A 387 -18.17 -12.65 -0.91
CA LYS A 387 -19.50 -12.93 -0.37
C LYS A 387 -19.66 -14.23 0.37
#